data_e4e561680d4c012719e15cae42c065a5
#
_entry.id   e4e561680d4c012719e15cae42c065a5
#
_cell.length_a   1.000
_cell.length_b   1.000
_cell.length_c   1.000
_cell.angle_alpha   90.00
_cell.angle_beta   90.00
_cell.angle_gamma   90.00
#
_symmetry.space_group_name_H-M   'P 1'
#
loop_
_entity.id
_entity.type
_entity.pdbx_description
1 polymer ?
#
loop_
_entity_poly.entity_id
_entity_poly.type
_entity_poly.pdbx_seq_one_letter_code
_entity_poly.pdbx_strand_id
1 'polypeptide(L)'
;CAWACPADAILVEGADNTDEERFSPGERYGRVYQINYLRCIFCGLCIEACPTRALTMTNEYELADQTRESLIYEKHDLLAPLMPGMAPAPHSMVEGMVERDYYLGKISRATDAQLAEVAERLAASEGASQS
;
A
#
# COMPACT_ATOMS: atom_id res chain seq x y z
N CYS A 1 0.02 11.72 4.95
CA CYS A 1 -0.43 12.10 3.60
C CYS A 1 -1.71 12.94 3.63
N ALA A 2 -2.76 12.54 4.34
CA ALA A 2 -4.01 13.31 4.39
C ALA A 2 -3.80 14.74 4.91
N TRP A 3 -3.01 14.91 5.96
CA TRP A 3 -2.68 16.22 6.52
C TRP A 3 -1.82 17.10 5.60
N ALA A 4 -1.02 16.48 4.76
CA ALA A 4 -0.17 17.19 3.80
C ALA A 4 -0.91 17.59 2.51
N CYS A 5 -2.08 17.04 2.27
CA CYS A 5 -2.84 17.30 1.05
C CYS A 5 -3.49 18.69 1.08
N PRO A 6 -3.08 19.62 0.19
CA PRO A 6 -3.64 20.97 0.18
C PRO A 6 -5.08 21.01 -0.36
N ALA A 7 -5.51 19.97 -1.07
CA ALA A 7 -6.81 19.89 -1.71
C ALA A 7 -7.82 19.03 -0.94
N ASP A 8 -7.45 18.53 0.24
CA ASP A 8 -8.29 17.62 1.04
C ASP A 8 -8.83 16.44 0.22
N ALA A 9 -7.94 15.83 -0.57
CA ALA A 9 -8.30 14.75 -1.50
C ALA A 9 -8.17 13.35 -0.89
N ILE A 10 -7.53 13.21 0.28
CA ILE A 10 -7.17 11.93 0.86
C ILE A 10 -7.95 11.70 2.14
N LEU A 11 -8.70 10.60 2.19
CA LEU A 11 -9.36 10.10 3.38
C LEU A 11 -8.61 8.90 3.92
N VAL A 12 -8.27 8.94 5.21
CA VAL A 12 -7.62 7.83 5.92
C VAL A 12 -8.39 7.53 7.20
N GLU A 13 -8.78 6.29 7.37
CA GLU A 13 -9.34 5.78 8.62
C GLU A 13 -8.49 4.61 9.12
N GLY A 14 -7.99 4.74 10.34
CA GLY A 14 -7.20 3.70 10.98
C GLY A 14 -8.07 2.65 11.68
N ALA A 15 -7.50 1.47 11.87
CA ALA A 15 -8.03 0.42 12.73
C ALA A 15 -6.86 -0.30 13.42
N ASP A 16 -7.19 -1.08 14.45
CA ASP A 16 -6.18 -1.82 15.21
C ASP A 16 -5.91 -3.19 14.58
N ASN A 17 -4.64 -3.57 14.52
CA ASN A 17 -4.25 -4.93 14.20
C ASN A 17 -4.50 -5.84 15.41
N THR A 18 -5.02 -7.03 15.15
CA THR A 18 -5.16 -8.11 16.13
C THR A 18 -4.34 -9.32 15.70
N ASP A 19 -4.10 -10.25 16.63
CA ASP A 19 -3.35 -11.47 16.30
C ASP A 19 -4.12 -12.37 15.33
N GLU A 20 -5.46 -12.31 15.33
CA GLU A 20 -6.30 -13.07 14.42
C GLU A 20 -6.42 -12.42 13.04
N GLU A 21 -6.43 -11.08 13.00
CA GLU A 21 -6.53 -10.30 11.75
C GLU A 21 -5.41 -9.27 11.70
N ARG A 22 -4.27 -9.68 11.17
CA ARG A 22 -3.11 -8.80 11.03
C ARG A 22 -2.91 -8.37 9.58
N PHE A 23 -2.94 -7.05 9.37
CA PHE A 23 -2.80 -6.43 8.05
C PHE A 23 -1.46 -5.72 7.88
N SER A 24 -0.76 -5.45 8.97
CA SER A 24 0.55 -4.80 8.95
C SER A 24 1.37 -5.18 10.20
N PRO A 25 2.68 -4.92 10.24
CA PRO A 25 3.52 -5.22 11.40
C PRO A 25 3.20 -4.41 12.65
N GLY A 26 2.60 -3.22 12.52
CA GLY A 26 2.34 -2.30 13.62
C GLY A 26 1.11 -2.61 14.44
N GLU A 27 0.85 -1.80 15.45
CA GLU A 27 -0.36 -1.89 16.27
C GLU A 27 -1.62 -1.47 15.50
N ARG A 28 -1.46 -0.62 14.51
CA ARG A 28 -2.56 -0.05 13.71
C ARG A 28 -2.27 -0.19 12.22
N TYR A 29 -3.34 -0.17 11.43
CA TYR A 29 -3.26 -0.16 9.98
C TYR A 29 -4.28 0.81 9.37
N GLY A 30 -4.10 1.19 8.12
CA GLY A 30 -5.06 1.98 7.37
C GLY A 30 -6.19 1.12 6.84
N ARG A 31 -7.32 1.07 7.55
CA ARG A 31 -8.49 0.31 7.14
C ARG A 31 -9.13 0.91 5.89
N VAL A 32 -9.29 2.22 5.87
CA VAL A 32 -9.79 2.96 4.72
C VAL A 32 -8.71 3.90 4.24
N TYR A 33 -8.44 3.87 2.96
CA TYR A 33 -7.58 4.81 2.27
C TYR A 33 -8.18 5.13 0.91
N GLN A 34 -8.54 6.39 0.71
CA GLN A 34 -9.15 6.86 -0.53
C GLN A 34 -8.45 8.10 -1.05
N ILE A 35 -8.33 8.20 -2.36
CA ILE A 35 -7.95 9.44 -3.05
C ILE A 35 -9.08 9.85 -3.98
N ASN A 36 -9.57 11.06 -3.77
CA ASN A 36 -10.53 11.66 -4.68
C ASN A 36 -9.76 12.43 -5.77
N TYR A 37 -9.65 11.83 -6.93
CA TYR A 37 -8.91 12.43 -8.05
C TYR A 37 -9.57 13.67 -8.65
N LEU A 38 -10.84 13.94 -8.34
CA LEU A 38 -11.49 15.18 -8.70
C LEU A 38 -10.99 16.38 -7.88
N ARG A 39 -10.41 16.11 -6.69
CA ARG A 39 -9.80 17.12 -5.82
C ARG A 39 -8.29 17.14 -5.91
N CYS A 40 -7.66 16.01 -6.19
CA CYS A 40 -6.21 15.91 -6.26
C CYS A 40 -5.64 16.82 -7.34
N ILE A 41 -4.64 17.63 -6.97
CA ILE A 41 -3.94 18.53 -7.90
C ILE A 41 -2.59 17.97 -8.37
N PHE A 42 -2.30 16.72 -8.02
CA PHE A 42 -1.06 16.01 -8.40
C PHE A 42 0.23 16.72 -7.96
N CYS A 43 0.19 17.43 -6.85
CA CYS A 43 1.33 18.22 -6.36
C CYS A 43 2.46 17.39 -5.74
N GLY A 44 2.20 16.13 -5.34
CA GLY A 44 3.19 15.26 -4.75
C GLY A 44 3.57 15.54 -3.30
N LEU A 45 2.93 16.48 -2.61
CA LEU A 45 3.23 16.78 -1.20
C LEU A 45 2.93 15.61 -0.27
N CYS A 46 1.95 14.77 -0.58
CA CYS A 46 1.67 13.54 0.16
C CYS A 46 2.81 12.52 0.06
N ILE A 47 3.47 12.46 -1.08
CA ILE A 47 4.62 11.59 -1.33
C ILE A 47 5.82 12.06 -0.48
N GLU A 48 6.10 13.35 -0.49
CA GLU A 48 7.18 13.94 0.30
C GLU A 48 6.96 13.76 1.82
N ALA A 49 5.70 13.83 2.26
CA ALA A 49 5.34 13.67 3.66
C ALA A 49 5.32 12.22 4.14
N CYS A 50 5.30 11.24 3.23
CA CYS A 50 5.24 9.83 3.60
C CYS A 50 6.57 9.34 4.17
N PRO A 51 6.65 8.93 5.46
CA PRO A 51 7.92 8.52 6.07
C PRO A 51 8.41 7.16 5.56
N THR A 52 7.51 6.34 5.05
CA THR A 52 7.81 4.97 4.57
C THR A 52 7.94 4.86 3.06
N ARG A 53 7.78 5.96 2.33
CA ARG A 53 7.74 5.97 0.86
C ARG A 53 6.70 5.02 0.27
N ALA A 54 5.57 4.90 0.95
CA ALA A 54 4.47 4.05 0.50
C ALA A 54 3.75 4.61 -0.73
N LEU A 55 3.84 5.92 -0.96
CA LEU A 55 3.20 6.59 -2.07
C LEU A 55 4.20 6.92 -3.16
N THR A 56 3.83 6.65 -4.39
CA THR A 56 4.63 6.95 -5.58
C THR A 56 3.77 7.53 -6.68
N MET A 57 4.38 8.30 -7.57
CA MET A 57 3.73 8.67 -8.83
C MET A 57 3.86 7.54 -9.84
N THR A 58 2.82 7.33 -10.63
CA THR A 58 2.81 6.40 -11.75
C THR A 58 2.77 7.15 -13.08
N ASN A 59 2.93 6.43 -14.16
CA ASN A 59 2.79 6.97 -15.52
C ASN A 59 1.33 7.00 -16.00
N GLU A 60 0.38 6.59 -15.15
CA GLU A 60 -1.04 6.58 -15.44
C GLU A 60 -1.63 7.97 -15.21
N TYR A 61 -1.83 8.72 -16.26
CA TYR A 61 -2.37 10.09 -16.21
C TYR A 61 -3.72 10.27 -16.91
N GLU A 62 -4.14 9.29 -17.70
CA GLU A 62 -5.42 9.29 -18.40
C GLU A 62 -6.54 8.82 -17.47
N LEU A 63 -7.00 9.73 -16.60
CA LEU A 63 -7.95 9.42 -15.53
C LEU A 63 -9.37 9.92 -15.81
N ALA A 64 -9.67 10.30 -17.05
CA ALA A 64 -11.01 10.74 -17.41
C ALA A 64 -12.01 9.58 -17.36
N ASP A 65 -13.15 9.81 -16.75
CA ASP A 65 -14.24 8.84 -16.65
C ASP A 65 -15.60 9.53 -16.72
N GLN A 66 -16.65 8.72 -16.83
CA GLN A 66 -18.01 9.20 -17.03
C GLN A 66 -18.73 9.59 -15.75
N THR A 67 -18.31 9.07 -14.60
CA THR A 67 -18.93 9.35 -13.31
C THR A 67 -17.93 9.93 -12.32
N ARG A 68 -18.42 10.70 -11.36
CA ARG A 68 -17.57 11.26 -10.28
C ARG A 68 -17.09 10.17 -9.34
N GLU A 69 -17.94 9.20 -9.06
CA GLU A 69 -17.67 8.09 -8.14
C GLU A 69 -16.52 7.20 -8.64
N SER A 70 -16.41 7.01 -9.94
CA SER A 70 -15.33 6.20 -10.54
C SER A 70 -13.93 6.82 -10.36
N LEU A 71 -13.84 8.11 -10.05
CA LEU A 71 -12.59 8.83 -9.78
C LEU A 71 -12.27 8.94 -8.27
N ILE A 72 -13.05 8.31 -7.42
CA ILE A 72 -12.70 8.08 -6.03
C ILE A 72 -12.04 6.71 -5.93
N TYR A 73 -10.72 6.69 -5.88
CA TYR A 73 -9.94 5.46 -5.81
C TYR A 73 -9.83 4.98 -4.38
N GLU A 74 -10.26 3.75 -4.17
CA GLU A 74 -10.13 3.03 -2.90
C GLU A 74 -8.73 2.41 -2.78
N LYS A 75 -8.41 1.92 -1.59
CA LYS A 75 -7.11 1.29 -1.33
C LYS A 75 -6.79 0.16 -2.33
N HIS A 76 -7.77 -0.68 -2.67
CA HIS A 76 -7.56 -1.78 -3.62
C HIS A 76 -7.27 -1.32 -5.05
N ASP A 77 -7.75 -0.15 -5.45
CA ASP A 77 -7.44 0.45 -6.75
C ASP A 77 -6.03 1.04 -6.81
N LEU A 78 -5.51 1.45 -5.65
CA LEU A 78 -4.25 2.17 -5.50
C LEU A 78 -3.05 1.26 -5.24
N LEU A 79 -3.26 0.03 -4.77
CA LEU A 79 -2.19 -0.90 -4.47
C LEU A 79 -1.47 -1.32 -5.74
N ALA A 80 -0.15 -1.18 -5.74
CA ALA A 80 0.69 -1.69 -6.83
C ALA A 80 0.58 -3.22 -6.93
N PRO A 81 0.69 -3.78 -8.14
CA PRO A 81 0.71 -5.23 -8.29
C PRO A 81 1.94 -5.82 -7.58
N LEU A 82 1.79 -7.02 -7.02
CA LEU A 82 2.88 -7.74 -6.39
C LEU A 82 3.92 -8.13 -7.45
N MET A 83 5.17 -7.76 -7.22
CA MET A 83 6.30 -8.03 -8.13
C MET A 83 7.41 -8.77 -7.36
N PRO A 84 8.28 -9.52 -8.06
CA PRO A 84 9.45 -10.13 -7.42
C PRO A 84 10.30 -9.10 -6.68
N GLY A 85 10.71 -9.43 -5.45
CA GLY A 85 11.48 -8.54 -4.59
C GLY A 85 10.66 -7.60 -3.70
N MET A 86 9.36 -7.57 -3.85
CA MET A 86 8.45 -6.82 -2.97
C MET A 86 7.98 -7.68 -1.80
N ALA A 87 7.82 -7.05 -0.64
CA ALA A 87 7.14 -7.70 0.47
C ALA A 87 5.64 -7.85 0.16
N PRO A 88 5.01 -8.98 0.52
CA PRO A 88 3.57 -9.12 0.39
C PRO A 88 2.86 -8.16 1.35
N ALA A 89 1.75 -7.61 0.90
CA ALA A 89 0.89 -6.79 1.72
C ALA A 89 -0.58 -7.18 1.49
N PRO A 90 -1.41 -7.24 2.53
CA PRO A 90 -1.08 -7.31 3.95
C PRO A 90 -0.53 -8.69 4.35
N HIS A 91 0.32 -8.75 5.36
CA HIS A 91 0.92 -10.01 5.83
C HIS A 91 1.14 -10.00 7.34
N SER A 92 1.26 -11.18 7.94
CA SER A 92 1.71 -11.34 9.32
C SER A 92 3.18 -10.97 9.46
N MET A 93 3.63 -10.72 10.68
CA MET A 93 5.06 -10.58 10.97
C MET A 93 5.79 -11.87 10.57
N VAL A 94 6.87 -11.72 9.82
CA VAL A 94 7.72 -12.84 9.44
C VAL A 94 8.94 -12.92 10.35
N GLU A 95 9.56 -14.08 10.44
CA GLU A 95 10.74 -14.27 11.27
C GLU A 95 11.87 -13.32 10.86
N GLY A 96 12.50 -12.70 11.84
CA GLY A 96 13.56 -11.71 11.63
C GLY A 96 13.07 -10.29 11.39
N MET A 97 11.77 -10.05 11.24
CA MET A 97 11.18 -8.72 11.14
C MET A 97 10.68 -8.28 12.52
N VAL A 98 11.09 -7.11 12.95
CA VAL A 98 10.57 -6.47 14.14
C VAL A 98 9.87 -5.16 13.78
N GLU A 99 8.84 -4.81 14.53
CA GLU A 99 8.05 -3.58 14.33
C GLU A 99 8.93 -2.34 14.24
N ARG A 100 9.96 -2.28 15.07
CA ARG A 100 10.94 -1.19 15.07
C ARG A 100 11.62 -1.00 13.70
N ASP A 101 11.96 -2.07 13.02
CA ASP A 101 12.61 -2.00 11.71
C ASP A 101 11.69 -1.41 10.66
N TYR A 102 10.40 -1.70 10.76
CA TYR A 102 9.37 -1.11 9.93
C TYR A 102 9.29 0.41 10.11
N TYR A 103 9.20 0.89 11.35
CA TYR A 103 9.08 2.33 11.64
C TYR A 103 10.37 3.11 11.39
N LEU A 104 11.53 2.49 11.50
CA LEU A 104 12.80 3.14 11.24
C LEU A 104 13.15 3.23 9.74
N GLY A 105 12.27 2.76 8.86
CA GLY A 105 12.51 2.75 7.43
C GLY A 105 13.71 1.88 7.02
N LYS A 106 14.16 0.99 7.88
CA LYS A 106 15.22 0.02 7.57
C LYS A 106 14.77 -1.06 6.60
N ILE A 107 13.45 -1.13 6.37
CA ILE A 107 12.84 -2.02 5.39
C ILE A 107 12.86 -1.34 4.01
N SER A 108 14.01 -0.90 3.59
CA SER A 108 14.23 -0.51 2.20
C SER A 108 14.41 -1.72 1.29
N ARG A 109 14.63 -2.89 1.89
CA ARG A 109 14.71 -4.18 1.20
C ARG A 109 13.87 -5.19 1.98
N ALA A 110 13.13 -6.01 1.25
CA ALA A 110 12.43 -7.13 1.87
C ALA A 110 13.43 -8.08 2.53
N THR A 111 13.03 -8.66 3.66
CA THR A 111 13.81 -9.73 4.31
C THR A 111 13.78 -10.99 3.43
N ASP A 112 14.74 -11.90 3.63
CA ASP A 112 14.77 -13.16 2.88
C ASP A 112 13.47 -13.96 3.04
N ALA A 113 12.86 -13.94 4.23
CA ALA A 113 11.58 -14.57 4.49
C ALA A 113 10.44 -13.93 3.68
N GLN A 114 10.42 -12.61 3.58
CA GLN A 114 9.43 -11.89 2.76
C GLN A 114 9.62 -12.18 1.27
N LEU A 115 10.86 -12.25 0.80
CA LEU A 115 11.16 -12.58 -0.59
C LEU A 115 10.72 -14.02 -0.92
N ALA A 116 10.94 -14.97 -0.01
CA ALA A 116 10.49 -16.34 -0.17
C ALA A 116 8.96 -16.42 -0.25
N GLU A 117 8.25 -15.72 0.63
CA GLU A 117 6.77 -15.67 0.63
C GLU A 117 6.21 -15.06 -0.66
N VAL A 118 6.83 -13.99 -1.17
CA VAL A 118 6.44 -13.41 -2.47
C VAL A 118 6.63 -14.42 -3.60
N ALA A 119 7.76 -15.13 -3.61
CA ALA A 119 8.05 -16.14 -4.63
C ALA A 119 7.02 -17.27 -4.61
N GLU A 120 6.64 -17.77 -3.42
CA GLU A 120 5.61 -18.79 -3.26
C GLU A 120 4.23 -18.33 -3.78
N ARG A 121 3.84 -17.10 -3.45
CA ARG A 121 2.55 -16.55 -3.91
C ARG A 121 2.51 -16.36 -5.42
N LEU A 122 3.60 -15.89 -6.01
CA LEU A 122 3.70 -15.74 -7.47
C LEU A 122 3.62 -17.10 -8.16
N ALA A 123 4.34 -18.10 -7.67
CA ALA A 123 4.29 -19.47 -8.21
C ALA A 123 2.89 -20.08 -8.11
N ALA A 124 2.20 -19.84 -6.99
CA ALA A 124 0.81 -20.30 -6.81
C ALA A 124 -0.15 -19.63 -7.78
N SER A 125 0.03 -18.33 -8.07
CA SER A 125 -0.81 -17.60 -9.03
C SER A 125 -0.61 -18.06 -10.47
N GLU A 126 0.61 -18.39 -10.86
CA GLU A 126 0.94 -18.94 -12.19
C GLU A 126 0.36 -20.35 -12.37
N GLY A 127 0.42 -21.19 -11.32
CA GLY A 127 -0.19 -22.52 -11.34
C GLY A 127 -1.71 -22.49 -11.47
N ALA A 128 -2.38 -21.50 -10.86
CA ALA A 128 -3.83 -21.34 -10.95
C ALA A 128 -4.30 -20.82 -12.32
N SER A 129 -3.46 -20.09 -13.06
CA SER A 129 -3.79 -19.58 -14.39
C SER A 129 -3.65 -20.62 -15.51
N GLN A 130 -3.01 -21.76 -15.24
CA GLN A 130 -2.81 -22.85 -16.20
C GLN A 130 -3.84 -23.99 -16.04
N SER A 131 -4.69 -23.94 -15.07
CA SER A 131 -5.80 -24.89 -14.84
C SER A 131 -7.15 -24.26 -15.17
#